data_c3f63ad9c4e0da3d7f7e9a67e6a79fb5
#
_entry.id   c3f63ad9c4e0da3d7f7e9a67e6a79fb5
#
_cell.length_a   1.000
_cell.length_b   1.000
_cell.length_c   1.000
_cell.angle_alpha   90.00
_cell.angle_beta   90.00
_cell.angle_gamma   90.00
#
_symmetry.space_group_name_H-M   'P 1'
#
loop_
_entity.id
_entity.type
_entity.pdbx_description
1 polymer ?
#
loop_
_entity_poly.entity_id
_entity_poly.type
_entity_poly.pdbx_seq_one_letter_code
_entity_poly.pdbx_strand_id
1 'polypeptide(L)'
;MVAGGAESSVCRLGIASFVACRGMTTAYNDEPKKASRPYDTGRDGFLMGEGSGAVVLEEYEHAKARGAKIYAEFKGYGLSGDAFHITSPAPDGDGGYRAMKAALKDSGMDISDIGYVNAHGTSTPMGDEIEIRAVEKLFGDKAKDLMLSSTKSATGHLLLSLIHI
;
A
#
# COMPACT_ATOMS: atom_id res chain seq x y z
N MET A 1 13.12 -8.92 16.19
CA MET A 1 12.82 -7.47 16.17
C MET A 1 11.32 -7.30 16.15
N VAL A 2 10.76 -6.26 16.80
CA VAL A 2 9.35 -5.90 16.66
C VAL A 2 9.26 -4.73 15.69
N ALA A 3 8.43 -4.88 14.68
CA ALA A 3 8.14 -3.83 13.69
C ALA A 3 6.64 -3.56 13.67
N GLY A 4 6.24 -2.32 13.54
CA GLY A 4 4.83 -1.96 13.50
C GLY A 4 4.59 -0.48 13.37
N GLY A 5 3.32 -0.10 13.32
CA GLY A 5 2.87 1.27 13.27
C GLY A 5 1.53 1.44 13.95
N ALA A 6 1.23 2.67 14.32
CA ALA A 6 -0.04 3.07 14.88
C ALA A 6 -0.43 4.46 14.36
N GLU A 7 -1.70 4.67 14.11
CA GLU A 7 -2.24 5.95 13.67
C GLU A 7 -3.57 6.24 14.34
N SER A 8 -3.73 7.47 14.82
CA SER A 8 -4.97 7.98 15.41
C SER A 8 -5.11 9.47 15.08
N SER A 9 -5.30 9.75 13.80
CA SER A 9 -5.38 11.13 13.27
C SER A 9 -6.79 11.57 12.90
N VAL A 10 -7.84 10.78 13.22
CA VAL A 10 -9.24 11.15 12.96
C VAL A 10 -9.69 12.19 13.98
N CYS A 11 -9.18 13.39 13.82
CA CYS A 11 -9.52 14.55 14.64
C CYS A 11 -9.75 15.78 13.74
N ARG A 12 -10.30 16.87 14.28
CA ARG A 12 -10.60 18.08 13.52
C ARG A 12 -9.41 18.62 12.74
N LEU A 13 -8.23 18.64 13.38
CA LEU A 13 -7.01 19.15 12.74
C LEU A 13 -6.53 18.22 11.62
N GLY A 14 -6.48 16.91 11.87
CA GLY A 14 -6.10 15.92 10.88
C GLY A 14 -7.00 15.95 9.64
N ILE A 15 -8.31 15.92 9.85
CA ILE A 15 -9.28 16.03 8.75
C ILE A 15 -9.13 17.34 7.99
N ALA A 16 -9.08 18.48 8.68
CA ALA A 16 -8.94 19.79 8.04
C ALA A 16 -7.65 19.89 7.19
N SER A 17 -6.55 19.33 7.67
CA SER A 17 -5.27 19.33 6.96
C SER A 17 -5.34 18.55 5.64
N PHE A 18 -5.91 17.34 5.67
CA PHE A 18 -6.01 16.49 4.47
C PHE A 18 -7.12 16.94 3.51
N VAL A 19 -8.19 17.56 4.01
CA VAL A 19 -9.18 18.24 3.17
C VAL A 19 -8.54 19.44 2.45
N ALA A 20 -7.69 20.22 3.12
CA ALA A 20 -6.95 21.33 2.51
C ALA A 20 -6.00 20.83 1.39
N CYS A 21 -5.42 19.65 1.53
CA CYS A 21 -4.63 18.98 0.48
C CYS A 21 -5.48 18.41 -0.67
N ARG A 22 -6.81 18.44 -0.57
CA ARG A 22 -7.74 17.85 -1.56
C ARG A 22 -7.49 16.37 -1.83
N GLY A 23 -7.02 15.63 -0.83
CA GLY A 23 -6.75 14.20 -0.94
C GLY A 23 -7.88 13.31 -0.46
N MET A 24 -8.76 13.83 0.41
CA MET A 24 -9.85 13.05 1.01
C MET A 24 -11.08 12.99 0.13
N THR A 25 -11.81 11.86 0.26
CA THR A 25 -13.14 11.71 -0.35
C THR A 25 -14.15 12.66 0.29
N THR A 26 -15.02 13.22 -0.50
CA THR A 26 -16.09 14.12 -0.05
C THR A 26 -17.47 13.79 -0.67
N ALA A 27 -17.50 12.99 -1.72
CA ALA A 27 -18.72 12.65 -2.43
C ALA A 27 -19.63 11.66 -1.70
N TYR A 28 -19.13 10.98 -0.66
CA TYR A 28 -19.82 9.86 -0.01
C TYR A 28 -20.18 10.13 1.45
N ASN A 29 -20.35 11.40 1.86
CA ASN A 29 -20.70 11.74 3.25
C ASN A 29 -22.05 11.13 3.69
N ASP A 30 -23.01 11.01 2.78
CA ASP A 30 -24.31 10.40 3.05
C ASP A 30 -24.29 8.85 2.97
N GLU A 31 -23.25 8.28 2.35
CA GLU A 31 -23.06 6.82 2.21
C GLU A 31 -21.62 6.41 2.60
N PRO A 32 -21.19 6.65 3.85
CA PRO A 32 -19.76 6.53 4.24
C PRO A 32 -19.18 5.12 4.04
N LYS A 33 -20.01 4.09 4.03
CA LYS A 33 -19.58 2.70 3.74
C LYS A 33 -19.12 2.49 2.29
N LYS A 34 -19.41 3.43 1.39
CA LYS A 34 -19.00 3.39 -0.01
C LYS A 34 -17.81 4.30 -0.31
N ALA A 35 -17.30 5.03 0.68
CA ALA A 35 -16.30 6.08 0.49
C ALA A 35 -14.91 5.53 0.13
N SER A 36 -14.45 4.48 0.80
CA SER A 36 -13.17 3.84 0.45
C SER A 36 -13.40 2.79 -0.64
N ARG A 37 -13.02 3.13 -1.86
CA ARG A 37 -13.28 2.33 -3.07
C ARG A 37 -12.08 2.32 -4.04
N PRO A 38 -10.93 1.77 -3.60
CA PRO A 38 -9.74 1.70 -4.44
C PRO A 38 -10.04 1.09 -5.82
N TYR A 39 -9.45 1.68 -6.86
CA TYR A 39 -9.57 1.27 -8.27
C TYR A 39 -10.97 1.40 -8.90
N ASP A 40 -11.97 1.78 -8.15
CA ASP A 40 -13.33 2.00 -8.65
C ASP A 40 -13.41 3.31 -9.45
N THR A 41 -14.28 3.33 -10.48
CA THR A 41 -14.47 4.51 -11.33
C THR A 41 -15.08 5.70 -10.61
N GLY A 42 -15.81 5.47 -9.52
CA GLY A 42 -16.42 6.51 -8.69
C GLY A 42 -15.54 6.98 -7.53
N ARG A 43 -14.27 6.55 -7.45
CA ARG A 43 -13.36 7.02 -6.40
C ARG A 43 -13.07 8.51 -6.54
N ASP A 44 -12.99 9.22 -5.44
CA ASP A 44 -12.76 10.67 -5.41
C ASP A 44 -11.73 11.14 -4.37
N GLY A 45 -11.13 10.21 -3.64
CA GLY A 45 -10.14 10.50 -2.60
C GLY A 45 -10.06 9.38 -1.57
N PHE A 46 -9.10 9.47 -0.66
CA PHE A 46 -8.95 8.47 0.40
C PHE A 46 -9.91 8.75 1.57
N LEU A 47 -10.27 7.69 2.29
CA LEU A 47 -10.95 7.76 3.58
C LEU A 47 -9.90 7.54 4.68
N MET A 48 -9.81 8.47 5.63
CA MET A 48 -8.91 8.33 6.77
C MET A 48 -9.37 7.20 7.70
N GLY A 49 -8.44 6.35 8.13
CA GLY A 49 -8.66 5.29 9.10
C GLY A 49 -7.74 5.44 10.31
N GLU A 50 -8.04 4.73 11.37
CA GLU A 50 -7.22 4.62 12.59
C GLU A 50 -6.96 3.16 12.91
N GLY A 51 -5.86 2.89 13.56
CA GLY A 51 -5.53 1.55 13.99
C GLY A 51 -4.05 1.36 14.27
N SER A 52 -3.70 0.15 14.63
CA SER A 52 -2.32 -0.27 14.88
C SER A 52 -2.10 -1.71 14.48
N GLY A 53 -0.85 -2.03 14.17
CA GLY A 53 -0.41 -3.38 13.95
C GLY A 53 1.06 -3.54 14.30
N ALA A 54 1.42 -4.72 14.73
CA ALA A 54 2.79 -5.07 15.03
C ALA A 54 3.08 -6.51 14.60
N VAL A 55 4.26 -6.73 14.09
CA VAL A 55 4.77 -8.05 13.74
C VAL A 55 6.10 -8.31 14.42
N VAL A 56 6.38 -9.57 14.72
CA VAL A 56 7.69 -10.02 15.20
C VAL A 56 8.46 -10.58 14.02
N LEU A 57 9.56 -9.93 13.68
CA LEU A 57 10.53 -10.41 12.69
C LEU A 57 11.62 -11.19 13.42
N GLU A 58 11.83 -12.42 13.00
CA GLU A 58 12.75 -13.35 13.62
C GLU A 58 13.53 -14.12 12.56
N GLU A 59 14.77 -14.44 12.83
CA GLU A 59 15.57 -15.26 11.93
C GLU A 59 14.94 -16.65 11.80
N TYR A 60 14.90 -17.19 10.59
CA TYR A 60 14.10 -18.36 10.22
C TYR A 60 14.51 -19.62 11.02
N GLU A 61 15.81 -19.95 11.09
CA GLU A 61 16.27 -21.15 11.77
C GLU A 61 16.11 -21.04 13.30
N HIS A 62 16.24 -19.83 13.85
CA HIS A 62 15.96 -19.58 15.25
C HIS A 62 14.47 -19.79 15.56
N ALA A 63 13.58 -19.28 14.74
CA ALA A 63 12.13 -19.49 14.89
C ALA A 63 11.75 -20.98 14.81
N LYS A 64 12.33 -21.72 13.87
CA LYS A 64 12.17 -23.17 13.75
C LYS A 64 12.67 -23.92 14.97
N ALA A 65 13.89 -23.60 15.43
CA ALA A 65 14.53 -24.31 16.54
C ALA A 65 13.70 -24.24 17.84
N ARG A 66 12.97 -23.13 18.08
CA ARG A 66 12.09 -22.99 19.23
C ARG A 66 10.65 -23.43 18.99
N GLY A 67 10.31 -23.97 17.82
CA GLY A 67 8.97 -24.40 17.46
C GLY A 67 7.97 -23.25 17.29
N ALA A 68 8.41 -22.07 16.87
CA ALA A 68 7.53 -20.93 16.65
C ALA A 68 6.55 -21.20 15.50
N LYS A 69 5.34 -20.67 15.61
CA LYS A 69 4.44 -20.58 14.46
C LYS A 69 4.95 -19.51 13.49
N ILE A 70 5.40 -19.93 12.33
CA ILE A 70 5.81 -19.04 11.24
C ILE A 70 4.59 -18.78 10.36
N TYR A 71 4.22 -17.52 10.19
CA TYR A 71 3.08 -17.11 9.34
C TYR A 71 3.49 -16.93 7.88
N ALA A 72 4.66 -16.35 7.66
CA ALA A 72 5.24 -16.12 6.34
C ALA A 72 6.75 -15.88 6.47
N GLU A 73 7.45 -15.98 5.35
CA GLU A 73 8.84 -15.54 5.24
C GLU A 73 8.90 -14.16 4.59
N PHE A 74 9.65 -13.25 5.19
CA PHE A 74 9.97 -11.96 4.59
C PHE A 74 11.20 -12.13 3.70
N LYS A 75 11.01 -12.15 2.39
CA LYS A 75 12.05 -12.51 1.42
C LYS A 75 12.90 -11.34 0.94
N GLY A 76 12.34 -10.16 0.86
CA GLY A 76 13.07 -9.00 0.37
C GLY A 76 12.28 -7.72 0.44
N TYR A 77 12.95 -6.59 0.26
CA TYR A 77 12.34 -5.27 0.28
C TYR A 77 12.95 -4.35 -0.77
N GLY A 78 12.25 -3.26 -1.07
CA GLY A 78 12.75 -2.23 -1.96
C GLY A 78 12.25 -0.86 -1.56
N LEU A 79 13.11 0.13 -1.69
CA LEU A 79 12.84 1.52 -1.36
C LEU A 79 13.12 2.41 -2.57
N SER A 80 12.34 3.46 -2.72
CA SER A 80 12.56 4.51 -3.70
C SER A 80 11.93 5.81 -3.24
N GLY A 81 12.35 6.93 -3.82
CA GLY A 81 11.69 8.21 -3.67
C GLY A 81 11.50 8.82 -5.06
N ASP A 82 10.35 9.46 -5.30
CA ASP A 82 10.02 10.06 -6.59
C ASP A 82 10.76 11.38 -6.83
N ALA A 83 11.01 12.16 -5.77
CA ALA A 83 11.57 13.52 -5.84
C ALA A 83 10.84 14.40 -6.89
N PHE A 84 9.53 14.19 -7.05
CA PHE A 84 8.70 14.83 -8.08
C PHE A 84 7.85 15.96 -7.47
N HIS A 85 6.99 15.65 -6.51
CA HIS A 85 6.07 16.60 -5.90
C HIS A 85 5.85 16.25 -4.43
N ILE A 86 5.44 17.24 -3.63
CA ILE A 86 5.28 17.08 -2.17
C ILE A 86 4.21 16.05 -1.78
N THR A 87 3.15 15.89 -2.59
CA THR A 87 2.03 14.99 -2.30
C THR A 87 1.60 14.09 -3.47
N SER A 88 2.03 14.39 -4.70
CA SER A 88 1.63 13.63 -5.88
C SER A 88 2.73 12.68 -6.34
N PRO A 89 2.39 11.43 -6.69
CA PRO A 89 3.35 10.51 -7.29
C PRO A 89 3.78 10.99 -8.67
N ALA A 90 4.95 10.54 -9.11
CA ALA A 90 5.42 10.80 -10.48
C ALA A 90 4.47 10.13 -11.50
N PRO A 91 4.04 10.85 -12.56
CA PRO A 91 2.99 10.35 -13.48
C PRO A 91 3.35 9.05 -14.21
N ASP A 92 4.63 8.76 -14.35
CA ASP A 92 5.14 7.54 -14.99
C ASP A 92 5.23 6.33 -14.07
N GLY A 93 4.93 6.51 -12.77
CA GLY A 93 4.97 5.46 -11.75
C GLY A 93 6.37 4.89 -11.49
N ASP A 94 7.43 5.62 -11.88
CA ASP A 94 8.80 5.12 -11.82
C ASP A 94 9.25 4.76 -10.39
N GLY A 95 8.86 5.55 -9.40
CA GLY A 95 9.19 5.26 -7.99
C GLY A 95 8.64 3.91 -7.54
N GLY A 96 7.34 3.65 -7.75
CA GLY A 96 6.71 2.36 -7.45
C GLY A 96 7.37 1.20 -8.21
N TYR A 97 7.61 1.38 -9.50
CA TYR A 97 8.32 0.40 -10.33
C TYR A 97 9.72 0.07 -9.76
N ARG A 98 10.53 1.08 -9.41
CA ARG A 98 11.87 0.87 -8.86
C ARG A 98 11.85 0.16 -7.52
N ALA A 99 10.92 0.52 -6.64
CA ALA A 99 10.76 -0.13 -5.34
C ALA A 99 10.42 -1.62 -5.50
N MET A 100 9.40 -1.94 -6.31
CA MET A 100 9.01 -3.33 -6.57
C MET A 100 10.14 -4.13 -7.25
N LYS A 101 10.84 -3.53 -8.21
CA LYS A 101 12.00 -4.17 -8.88
C LYS A 101 13.15 -4.44 -7.92
N ALA A 102 13.40 -3.52 -6.99
CA ALA A 102 14.43 -3.70 -5.95
C ALA A 102 14.05 -4.83 -4.99
N ALA A 103 12.77 -4.91 -4.58
CA ALA A 103 12.27 -5.99 -3.73
C ALA A 103 12.41 -7.37 -4.40
N LEU A 104 12.07 -7.50 -5.68
CA LEU A 104 12.28 -8.73 -6.44
C LEU A 104 13.76 -9.12 -6.51
N LYS A 105 14.62 -8.15 -6.77
CA LYS A 105 16.07 -8.41 -6.80
C LYS A 105 16.61 -8.84 -5.44
N ASP A 106 16.18 -8.20 -4.37
CA ASP A 106 16.62 -8.52 -3.00
C ASP A 106 16.13 -9.89 -2.56
N SER A 107 14.90 -10.27 -2.91
CA SER A 107 14.33 -11.58 -2.58
C SER A 107 14.95 -12.74 -3.36
N GLY A 108 15.62 -12.48 -4.48
CA GLY A 108 16.08 -13.51 -5.40
C GLY A 108 14.96 -14.27 -6.14
N MET A 109 13.72 -13.75 -6.07
CA MET A 109 12.56 -14.36 -6.71
C MET A 109 12.40 -13.88 -8.15
N ASP A 110 11.80 -14.73 -8.99
CA ASP A 110 11.36 -14.34 -10.31
C ASP A 110 9.97 -13.67 -10.26
N ILE A 111 9.67 -12.85 -11.23
CA ILE A 111 8.37 -12.20 -11.36
C ILE A 111 7.21 -13.20 -11.49
N SER A 112 7.49 -14.41 -11.98
CA SER A 112 6.53 -15.52 -12.09
C SER A 112 6.16 -16.13 -10.74
N ASP A 113 6.94 -15.89 -9.71
CA ASP A 113 6.67 -16.40 -8.36
C ASP A 113 5.67 -15.51 -7.61
N ILE A 114 5.37 -14.33 -8.15
CA ILE A 114 4.46 -13.37 -7.54
C ILE A 114 3.03 -13.65 -8.02
N GLY A 115 2.18 -14.06 -7.11
CA GLY A 115 0.76 -14.32 -7.39
C GLY A 115 -0.20 -13.21 -6.96
N TYR A 116 0.24 -12.31 -6.07
CA TYR A 116 -0.63 -11.29 -5.50
C TYR A 116 0.14 -10.01 -5.13
N VAL A 117 -0.48 -8.88 -5.37
CA VAL A 117 -0.03 -7.56 -4.90
C VAL A 117 -1.08 -6.96 -3.97
N ASN A 118 -0.72 -6.76 -2.71
CA ASN A 118 -1.49 -5.90 -1.82
C ASN A 118 -1.03 -4.45 -2.04
N ALA A 119 -1.81 -3.75 -2.82
CA ALA A 119 -1.44 -2.45 -3.33
C ALA A 119 -1.62 -1.32 -2.30
N HIS A 120 -0.99 -0.18 -2.56
CA HIS A 120 -1.25 1.04 -1.79
C HIS A 120 -2.71 1.45 -1.92
N GLY A 121 -3.24 1.56 -3.14
CA GLY A 121 -4.65 1.68 -3.46
C GLY A 121 -5.44 2.53 -2.48
N THR A 122 -5.24 3.84 -2.51
CA THR A 122 -5.82 4.77 -1.53
C THR A 122 -7.22 5.26 -1.90
N SER A 123 -7.76 4.82 -3.03
CA SER A 123 -9.02 5.37 -3.58
C SER A 123 -8.89 6.79 -4.14
N THR A 124 -7.66 7.21 -4.47
CA THR A 124 -7.43 8.50 -5.12
C THR A 124 -7.43 8.36 -6.64
N PRO A 125 -8.04 9.31 -7.38
CA PRO A 125 -8.14 9.19 -8.83
C PRO A 125 -6.79 8.94 -9.52
N MET A 126 -5.78 9.73 -9.19
CA MET A 126 -4.47 9.68 -9.82
C MET A 126 -3.55 8.61 -9.22
N GLY A 127 -3.56 8.45 -7.89
CA GLY A 127 -2.65 7.52 -7.20
C GLY A 127 -2.88 6.07 -7.61
N ASP A 128 -4.13 5.64 -7.63
CA ASP A 128 -4.51 4.27 -7.98
C ASP A 128 -4.14 3.94 -9.45
N GLU A 129 -4.33 4.90 -10.37
CA GLU A 129 -4.00 4.71 -11.78
C GLU A 129 -2.48 4.60 -12.01
N ILE A 130 -1.71 5.47 -11.36
CA ILE A 130 -0.25 5.46 -11.47
C ILE A 130 0.33 4.17 -10.89
N GLU A 131 -0.23 3.68 -9.79
CA GLU A 131 0.20 2.42 -9.19
C GLU A 131 -0.04 1.23 -10.13
N ILE A 132 -1.21 1.14 -10.76
CA ILE A 132 -1.49 0.11 -11.77
C ILE A 132 -0.48 0.18 -12.91
N ARG A 133 -0.18 1.37 -13.43
CA ARG A 133 0.85 1.54 -14.48
C ARG A 133 2.22 1.04 -14.03
N ALA A 134 2.61 1.29 -12.79
CA ALA A 134 3.87 0.78 -12.24
C ALA A 134 3.90 -0.75 -12.18
N VAL A 135 2.78 -1.37 -11.78
CA VAL A 135 2.60 -2.83 -11.78
C VAL A 135 2.67 -3.37 -13.21
N GLU A 136 1.91 -2.80 -14.15
CA GLU A 136 1.94 -3.21 -15.56
C GLU A 136 3.34 -3.09 -16.17
N LYS A 137 4.05 -2.01 -15.87
CA LYS A 137 5.43 -1.80 -16.32
C LYS A 137 6.39 -2.87 -15.83
N LEU A 138 6.19 -3.36 -14.59
CA LEU A 138 7.03 -4.40 -14.00
C LEU A 138 6.67 -5.80 -14.52
N PHE A 139 5.38 -6.12 -14.54
CA PHE A 139 4.89 -7.48 -14.81
C PHE A 139 4.67 -7.74 -16.30
N GLY A 140 4.55 -6.69 -17.14
CA GLY A 140 4.29 -6.84 -18.58
C GLY A 140 3.01 -7.64 -18.84
N ASP A 141 3.08 -8.61 -19.73
CA ASP A 141 1.92 -9.45 -20.07
C ASP A 141 1.37 -10.26 -18.88
N LYS A 142 2.20 -10.56 -17.89
CA LYS A 142 1.79 -11.29 -16.67
C LYS A 142 0.89 -10.44 -15.74
N ALA A 143 0.86 -9.13 -15.90
CA ALA A 143 0.00 -8.26 -15.10
C ALA A 143 -1.49 -8.62 -15.20
N LYS A 144 -1.91 -9.24 -16.31
CA LYS A 144 -3.30 -9.66 -16.55
C LYS A 144 -3.75 -10.82 -15.67
N ASP A 145 -2.80 -11.65 -15.25
CA ASP A 145 -3.06 -12.85 -14.43
C ASP A 145 -2.76 -12.58 -12.95
N LEU A 146 -2.23 -11.39 -12.62
CA LEU A 146 -1.85 -11.02 -11.28
C LEU A 146 -3.08 -10.59 -10.47
N MET A 147 -3.26 -11.20 -9.31
CA MET A 147 -4.26 -10.73 -8.36
C MET A 147 -3.78 -9.45 -7.68
N LEU A 148 -4.65 -8.44 -7.63
CA LEU A 148 -4.34 -7.16 -7.01
C LEU A 148 -5.53 -6.66 -6.22
N SER A 149 -5.30 -6.19 -5.00
CA SER A 149 -6.32 -5.49 -4.21
C SER A 149 -5.67 -4.54 -3.20
N SER A 150 -6.46 -3.68 -2.59
CA SER A 150 -6.02 -2.85 -1.46
C SER A 150 -6.91 -3.12 -0.24
N THR A 151 -6.29 -3.46 0.88
CA THR A 151 -6.98 -3.62 2.16
C THR A 151 -7.61 -2.32 2.67
N LYS A 152 -7.21 -1.18 2.11
CA LYS A 152 -7.81 0.12 2.44
C LYS A 152 -9.27 0.25 2.04
N SER A 153 -9.78 -0.62 1.17
CA SER A 153 -11.22 -0.73 0.90
C SER A 153 -12.03 -1.06 2.17
N ALA A 154 -11.44 -1.80 3.10
CA ALA A 154 -12.08 -2.21 4.35
C ALA A 154 -11.68 -1.33 5.55
N THR A 155 -10.42 -0.91 5.63
CA THR A 155 -9.85 -0.24 6.80
C THR A 155 -9.74 1.28 6.67
N GLY A 156 -9.88 1.82 5.46
CA GLY A 156 -9.46 3.18 5.18
C GLY A 156 -7.93 3.32 5.16
N HIS A 157 -7.45 4.53 5.07
CA HIS A 157 -6.03 4.85 5.01
C HIS A 157 -5.51 5.30 6.38
N LEU A 158 -4.70 4.45 7.00
CA LEU A 158 -4.09 4.70 8.31
C LEU A 158 -2.82 5.58 8.24
N LEU A 159 -2.58 6.25 7.13
CA LEU A 159 -1.50 7.21 6.86
C LEU A 159 -0.09 6.68 7.14
N LEU A 160 0.39 6.71 8.37
CA LEU A 160 1.76 6.36 8.75
C LEU A 160 2.00 4.89 9.01
N SER A 161 0.95 4.09 9.06
CA SER A 161 1.11 2.74 9.55
C SER A 161 1.14 1.71 8.42
N LEU A 162 1.55 0.55 8.70
CA LEU A 162 1.11 -0.75 8.19
C LEU A 162 1.00 -0.94 6.67
N ILE A 163 1.49 -0.05 5.88
CA ILE A 163 1.27 -0.05 4.44
C ILE A 163 1.96 -1.22 3.75
N HIS A 164 3.02 -1.75 4.32
CA HIS A 164 3.99 -2.53 3.57
C HIS A 164 4.32 -3.89 4.20
N ILE A 165 3.39 -4.43 4.91
CA ILE A 165 3.56 -5.78 5.48
C ILE A 165 2.79 -6.80 4.68
#